data_991006679ffe48035401c3f3388afab2
#
_entry.id   991006679ffe48035401c3f3388afab2
#
_cell.length_a   1.000
_cell.length_b   1.000
_cell.length_c   1.000
_cell.angle_alpha   90.00
_cell.angle_beta   90.00
_cell.angle_gamma   90.00
#
_symmetry.space_group_name_H-M   'P 1'
#
loop_
_entity.id
_entity.type
_entity.pdbx_description
1 polymer ?
#
loop_
_entity_poly.entity_id
_entity_poly.type
_entity_poly.pdbx_seq_one_letter_code
_entity_poly.pdbx_strand_id
1 'polypeptide(L)'
;MKLMKRNLSSIHYCLYTERTPLTDADGNETGEYKVGYSEPAELRCNVSPATGYAQIDMFGKLDSYDKVVVTDDMNCPIDENTVLFIDKEPEFDKNGKPIYDYTVRRVAKSLNAISYAVSKVKVS
;
A
#
# COMPACT_ATOMS: atom_id res chain seq x y z
N MET A 1 9.46 -4.03 -18.84
CA MET A 1 9.72 -5.41 -18.36
C MET A 1 8.40 -6.15 -18.25
N LYS A 2 8.37 -7.38 -18.74
CA LYS A 2 7.18 -8.21 -18.63
C LYS A 2 7.33 -9.16 -17.45
N LEU A 3 6.38 -9.15 -16.54
CA LEU A 3 6.42 -10.03 -15.37
C LEU A 3 6.13 -11.47 -15.76
N MET A 4 6.85 -12.40 -15.16
CA MET A 4 6.62 -13.81 -15.38
C MET A 4 5.54 -14.32 -14.44
N LYS A 5 4.52 -15.00 -14.98
CA LYS A 5 3.38 -15.46 -14.19
C LYS A 5 3.76 -16.29 -12.96
N ARG A 6 4.79 -17.13 -13.08
CA ARG A 6 5.23 -18.01 -11.98
C ARG A 6 5.83 -17.24 -10.80
N ASN A 7 6.22 -15.98 -11.02
CA ASN A 7 6.82 -15.16 -9.96
C ASN A 7 5.82 -14.18 -9.35
N LEU A 8 4.54 -14.26 -9.76
CA LEU A 8 3.53 -13.37 -9.25
C LEU A 8 2.99 -13.85 -7.92
N SER A 9 2.85 -12.92 -7.02
CA SER A 9 2.20 -13.13 -5.72
C SER A 9 0.91 -12.32 -5.68
N SER A 10 -0.04 -12.77 -4.86
CA SER A 10 -1.25 -11.99 -4.61
C SER A 10 -1.11 -11.23 -3.31
N ILE A 11 -1.28 -9.94 -3.37
CA ILE A 11 -1.35 -9.09 -2.19
C ILE A 11 -2.69 -8.35 -2.21
N HIS A 12 -3.03 -7.72 -1.11
CA HIS A 12 -4.24 -6.91 -1.03
C HIS A 12 -3.88 -5.50 -0.62
N TYR A 13 -4.71 -4.54 -1.01
CA TYR A 13 -4.49 -3.15 -0.65
C TYR A 13 -5.81 -2.44 -0.39
N CYS A 14 -5.76 -1.42 0.47
CA CYS A 14 -6.88 -0.52 0.70
C CYS A 14 -6.42 0.89 0.39
N LEU A 15 -7.16 1.58 -0.48
CA LEU A 15 -6.87 2.95 -0.83
C LEU A 15 -7.37 3.88 0.27
N TYR A 16 -6.55 4.88 0.59
CA TYR A 16 -6.98 5.95 1.48
C TYR A 16 -8.02 6.80 0.75
N THR A 17 -9.18 6.96 1.35
CA THR A 17 -10.24 7.78 0.76
C THR A 17 -10.17 9.20 1.31
N GLU A 18 -10.92 9.53 2.35
CA GLU A 18 -10.89 10.88 2.90
C GLU A 18 -11.12 10.86 4.41
N ARG A 19 -10.69 11.95 5.05
CA ARG A 19 -11.07 12.20 6.43
C ARG A 19 -12.47 12.81 6.42
N THR A 20 -13.41 12.16 7.09
CA THR A 20 -14.77 12.65 7.20
C THR A 20 -15.01 13.13 8.62
N PRO A 21 -15.44 14.39 8.83
CA PRO A 21 -15.76 14.84 10.17
C PRO A 21 -16.88 14.02 10.78
N LEU A 22 -16.72 13.64 12.03
CA LEU A 22 -17.78 12.95 12.77
C LEU A 22 -18.72 13.98 13.36
N THR A 23 -20.02 13.68 13.27
CA THR A 23 -21.05 14.56 13.81
C THR A 23 -21.79 13.84 14.94
N ASP A 24 -22.31 14.63 15.89
CA ASP A 24 -23.15 14.08 16.95
C ASP A 24 -24.61 13.93 16.49
N ALA A 25 -25.48 13.54 17.41
CA ALA A 25 -26.90 13.33 17.10
C ALA A 25 -27.63 14.61 16.66
N ASP A 26 -27.09 15.77 16.98
CA ASP A 26 -27.66 17.06 16.59
C ASP A 26 -27.07 17.62 15.29
N GLY A 27 -26.14 16.87 14.68
CA GLY A 27 -25.49 17.26 13.43
C GLY A 27 -24.30 18.19 13.59
N ASN A 28 -23.82 18.40 14.82
CA ASN A 28 -22.65 19.24 15.09
C ASN A 28 -21.38 18.42 15.00
N GLU A 29 -20.32 19.02 14.45
CA GLU A 29 -19.01 18.36 14.40
C GLU A 29 -18.44 18.18 15.79
N THR A 30 -17.93 16.98 16.07
CA THR A 30 -17.37 16.65 17.39
C THR A 30 -15.90 17.00 17.53
N GLY A 31 -15.25 17.45 16.45
CA GLY A 31 -13.82 17.69 16.41
C GLY A 31 -13.02 16.44 16.06
N GLU A 32 -13.68 15.30 15.92
CA GLU A 32 -13.05 14.04 15.53
C GLU A 32 -13.29 13.76 14.07
N TYR A 33 -12.44 12.92 13.47
CA TYR A 33 -12.54 12.55 12.06
C TYR A 33 -12.52 11.05 11.91
N LYS A 34 -13.30 10.55 10.95
CA LYS A 34 -13.22 9.16 10.52
C LYS A 34 -12.31 9.11 9.30
N VAL A 35 -11.25 8.30 9.39
CA VAL A 35 -10.38 8.04 8.24
C VAL A 35 -10.98 6.91 7.45
N GLY A 36 -11.24 7.16 6.16
CA GLY A 36 -11.85 6.16 5.29
C GLY A 36 -10.82 5.43 4.45
N TYR A 37 -11.08 4.14 4.25
CA TYR A 37 -10.31 3.30 3.32
C TYR A 37 -11.28 2.55 2.42
N SER A 38 -10.84 2.26 1.20
CA SER A 38 -11.62 1.44 0.28
C SER A 38 -11.67 -0.01 0.78
N GLU A 39 -12.56 -0.81 0.19
CA GLU A 39 -12.54 -2.25 0.45
C GLU A 39 -11.23 -2.85 -0.08
N PRO A 40 -10.76 -3.97 0.52
CA PRO A 40 -9.51 -4.57 0.07
C PRO A 40 -9.66 -5.09 -1.36
N ALA A 41 -8.66 -4.75 -2.19
CA ALA A 41 -8.58 -5.20 -3.56
C ALA A 41 -7.34 -6.07 -3.73
N GLU A 42 -7.43 -7.09 -4.57
CA GLU A 42 -6.31 -7.97 -4.85
C GLU A 42 -5.44 -7.39 -5.96
N LEU A 43 -4.13 -7.51 -5.78
CA LEU A 43 -3.16 -7.18 -6.82
C LEU A 43 -2.22 -8.35 -7.02
N ARG A 44 -2.12 -8.82 -8.26
CA ARG A 44 -1.11 -9.81 -8.63
C ARG A 44 0.14 -9.09 -9.09
N CYS A 45 1.25 -9.36 -8.43
CA CYS A 45 2.47 -8.58 -8.62
C CYS A 45 3.69 -9.41 -8.22
N ASN A 46 4.86 -8.85 -8.47
CA ASN A 46 6.11 -9.44 -8.02
C ASN A 46 6.52 -8.75 -6.72
N VAL A 47 6.78 -9.54 -5.67
CA VAL A 47 7.24 -9.02 -4.39
C VAL A 47 8.63 -9.58 -4.13
N SER A 48 9.59 -8.70 -3.88
CA SER A 48 10.97 -9.11 -3.63
C SER A 48 11.56 -8.34 -2.45
N PRO A 49 12.57 -8.91 -1.78
CA PRO A 49 13.28 -8.18 -0.72
C PRO A 49 13.96 -6.93 -1.27
N ALA A 50 14.07 -5.91 -0.43
CA ALA A 50 14.73 -4.66 -0.80
C ALA A 50 16.25 -4.81 -0.70
N THR A 51 16.85 -5.51 -1.66
CA THR A 51 18.29 -5.75 -1.70
C THR A 51 18.85 -5.41 -3.08
N GLY A 52 20.08 -4.92 -3.10
CA GLY A 52 20.81 -4.68 -4.33
C GLY A 52 20.71 -3.24 -4.83
N TYR A 53 21.62 -2.92 -5.73
CA TYR A 53 21.78 -1.56 -6.24
C TYR A 53 20.65 -1.11 -7.17
N ALA A 54 20.00 -2.04 -7.83
CA ALA A 54 18.92 -1.68 -8.76
C ALA A 54 17.76 -0.99 -8.06
N GLN A 55 17.43 -1.42 -6.85
CA GLN A 55 16.37 -0.78 -6.07
C GLN A 55 16.78 0.61 -5.60
N ILE A 56 18.04 0.79 -5.22
CA ILE A 56 18.56 2.09 -4.80
C ILE A 56 18.46 3.10 -5.94
N ASP A 57 18.87 2.71 -7.14
CA ASP A 57 18.79 3.58 -8.31
C ASP A 57 17.35 3.92 -8.67
N MET A 58 16.46 2.95 -8.54
CA MET A 58 15.04 3.11 -8.88
C MET A 58 14.33 4.11 -7.97
N PHE A 59 14.63 4.09 -6.68
CA PHE A 59 13.94 4.92 -5.68
C PHE A 59 14.78 6.10 -5.18
N GLY A 60 15.99 6.28 -5.71
CA GLY A 60 16.87 7.35 -5.29
C GLY A 60 17.40 7.16 -3.88
N LYS A 61 17.43 8.23 -3.10
CA LYS A 61 18.02 8.23 -1.76
C LYS A 61 17.03 7.81 -0.66
N LEU A 62 16.16 6.88 -0.92
CA LEU A 62 15.26 6.37 0.12
C LEU A 62 16.07 5.54 1.13
N ASP A 63 16.08 5.97 2.39
CA ASP A 63 16.95 5.41 3.41
C ASP A 63 16.59 3.98 3.82
N SER A 64 15.30 3.65 3.90
CA SER A 64 14.91 2.31 4.31
C SER A 64 13.55 1.92 3.74
N TYR A 65 13.49 0.69 3.29
CA TYR A 65 12.25 0.00 2.93
C TYR A 65 12.53 -1.51 2.97
N ASP A 66 11.49 -2.30 3.14
CA ASP A 66 11.67 -3.73 3.41
C ASP A 66 11.48 -4.61 2.18
N LYS A 67 10.59 -4.20 1.29
CA LYS A 67 10.29 -4.96 0.07
C LYS A 67 10.03 -4.04 -1.09
N VAL A 68 10.13 -4.61 -2.29
CA VAL A 68 9.77 -3.92 -3.53
C VAL A 68 8.63 -4.70 -4.18
N VAL A 69 7.54 -4.01 -4.47
CA VAL A 69 6.38 -4.57 -5.18
C VAL A 69 6.40 -4.02 -6.60
N VAL A 70 6.36 -4.90 -7.59
CA VAL A 70 6.38 -4.50 -9.01
C VAL A 70 5.14 -5.05 -9.70
N THR A 71 4.43 -4.20 -10.41
CA THR A 71 3.29 -4.59 -11.23
C THR A 71 3.43 -4.04 -12.63
N ASP A 72 2.92 -4.78 -13.62
CA ASP A 72 2.81 -4.31 -15.00
C ASP A 72 1.46 -3.64 -15.28
N ASP A 73 0.58 -3.57 -14.29
CA ASP A 73 -0.69 -2.85 -14.42
C ASP A 73 -0.44 -1.36 -14.25
N MET A 74 -0.34 -0.66 -15.37
CA MET A 74 -0.06 0.78 -15.38
C MET A 74 -1.23 1.62 -14.86
N ASN A 75 -2.40 1.01 -14.66
CA ASN A 75 -3.57 1.67 -14.09
C ASN A 75 -3.71 1.38 -12.58
N CYS A 76 -2.74 0.73 -11.98
CA CYS A 76 -2.77 0.41 -10.56
C CYS A 76 -2.88 1.70 -9.73
N PRO A 77 -3.90 1.82 -8.86
CA PRO A 77 -4.17 3.08 -8.16
C PRO A 77 -3.36 3.27 -6.87
N ILE A 78 -2.47 2.34 -6.55
CA ILE A 78 -1.69 2.42 -5.32
C ILE A 78 -0.83 3.68 -5.31
N ASP A 79 -0.87 4.41 -4.21
CA ASP A 79 -0.08 5.62 -3.99
C ASP A 79 0.59 5.57 -2.60
N GLU A 80 1.24 6.66 -2.21
CA GLU A 80 1.97 6.72 -0.94
C GLU A 80 1.05 6.72 0.30
N ASN A 81 -0.25 6.86 0.11
CA ASN A 81 -1.24 6.81 1.20
C ASN A 81 -1.93 5.45 1.31
N THR A 82 -1.66 4.53 0.38
CA THR A 82 -2.26 3.21 0.36
C THR A 82 -1.65 2.32 1.45
N VAL A 83 -2.49 1.47 2.04
CA VAL A 83 -2.03 0.45 2.99
C VAL A 83 -2.12 -0.93 2.36
N LEU A 84 -1.18 -1.81 2.72
CA LEU A 84 -1.01 -3.10 2.07
C LEU A 84 -1.10 -4.25 3.05
N PHE A 85 -1.60 -5.39 2.55
CA PHE A 85 -1.58 -6.68 3.24
C PHE A 85 -0.73 -7.62 2.40
N ILE A 86 0.54 -7.79 2.76
CA ILE A 86 1.49 -8.59 1.98
C ILE A 86 1.72 -9.97 2.62
N ASP A 87 2.05 -10.00 3.90
CA ASP A 87 2.33 -11.23 4.63
C ASP A 87 1.12 -11.74 5.42
N LYS A 88 -0.03 -11.12 5.25
CA LYS A 88 -1.26 -11.49 5.94
C LYS A 88 -2.47 -11.25 5.05
N GLU A 89 -3.58 -11.88 5.41
CA GLU A 89 -4.86 -11.62 4.76
C GLU A 89 -5.46 -10.29 5.25
N PRO A 90 -6.36 -9.69 4.47
CA PRO A 90 -7.05 -8.48 4.91
C PRO A 90 -7.75 -8.68 6.25
N GLU A 91 -7.51 -7.77 7.16
CA GLU A 91 -8.06 -7.81 8.52
C GLU A 91 -8.46 -6.40 8.93
N PHE A 92 -9.56 -6.30 9.65
CA PHE A 92 -10.11 -5.02 10.07
C PHE A 92 -10.44 -5.08 11.56
N ASP A 93 -10.30 -3.96 12.25
CA ASP A 93 -10.70 -3.88 13.64
C ASP A 93 -12.22 -3.70 13.75
N LYS A 94 -12.72 -3.62 14.98
CA LYS A 94 -14.17 -3.49 15.22
C LYS A 94 -14.75 -2.17 14.71
N ASN A 95 -13.90 -1.20 14.40
CA ASN A 95 -14.30 0.08 13.84
C ASN A 95 -14.21 0.11 12.31
N GLY A 96 -13.82 -1.01 11.70
CA GLY A 96 -13.67 -1.10 10.25
C GLY A 96 -12.34 -0.56 9.73
N LYS A 97 -11.39 -0.28 10.61
CA LYS A 97 -10.08 0.22 10.22
C LYS A 97 -9.17 -0.94 9.83
N PRO A 98 -8.47 -0.86 8.67
CA PRO A 98 -7.60 -1.97 8.25
C PRO A 98 -6.41 -2.16 9.20
N ILE A 99 -6.13 -3.43 9.51
CA ILE A 99 -4.96 -3.83 10.29
C ILE A 99 -3.91 -4.33 9.30
N TYR A 100 -3.25 -3.41 8.64
CA TYR A 100 -2.30 -3.68 7.57
C TYR A 100 -0.90 -3.96 8.10
N ASP A 101 -0.06 -4.62 7.30
CA ASP A 101 1.32 -4.93 7.67
C ASP A 101 2.37 -4.13 6.90
N TYR A 102 2.00 -3.45 5.81
CA TYR A 102 2.94 -2.64 5.02
C TYR A 102 2.34 -1.31 4.61
N THR A 103 3.21 -0.32 4.46
CA THR A 103 2.85 0.98 3.90
C THR A 103 3.75 1.29 2.72
N VAL A 104 3.27 2.13 1.80
CA VAL A 104 4.04 2.56 0.63
C VAL A 104 4.92 3.75 1.00
N ARG A 105 6.23 3.61 0.75
CA ARG A 105 7.18 4.69 1.02
C ARG A 105 7.45 5.52 -0.22
N ARG A 106 7.49 4.90 -1.39
CA ARG A 106 7.78 5.59 -2.63
C ARG A 106 7.17 4.84 -3.81
N VAL A 107 6.82 5.59 -4.86
CA VAL A 107 6.30 5.02 -6.11
C VAL A 107 7.23 5.43 -7.24
N ALA A 108 7.67 4.47 -8.05
CA ALA A 108 8.50 4.73 -9.22
C ALA A 108 7.84 4.12 -10.45
N LYS A 109 7.49 4.95 -11.42
CA LYS A 109 6.88 4.49 -12.68
C LYS A 109 7.93 4.45 -13.77
N SER A 110 7.96 3.33 -14.48
CA SER A 110 8.76 3.21 -15.70
C SER A 110 7.82 3.02 -16.89
N LEU A 111 8.39 2.77 -18.06
CA LEU A 111 7.61 2.66 -19.29
C LEU A 111 6.60 1.50 -19.24
N ASN A 112 6.97 0.38 -18.62
CA ASN A 112 6.20 -0.86 -18.65
C ASN A 112 5.83 -1.41 -17.29
N ALA A 113 6.17 -0.72 -16.21
CA ALA A 113 5.93 -1.24 -14.87
C ALA A 113 5.86 -0.12 -13.84
N ILE A 114 5.20 -0.39 -12.73
CA ILE A 114 5.20 0.49 -11.56
C ILE A 114 5.84 -0.29 -10.42
N SER A 115 6.78 0.35 -9.73
CA SER A 115 7.47 -0.23 -8.59
C SER A 115 7.16 0.57 -7.33
N TYR A 116 6.92 -0.16 -6.24
CA TYR A 116 6.59 0.44 -4.95
C TYR A 116 7.62 0.00 -3.91
N ALA A 117 8.26 0.97 -3.27
CA ALA A 117 9.09 0.69 -2.10
C ALA A 117 8.16 0.66 -0.88
N VAL A 118 8.11 -0.46 -0.18
CA VAL A 118 7.18 -0.66 0.92
C VAL A 118 7.92 -1.03 2.20
N SER A 119 7.42 -0.55 3.32
CA SER A 119 8.02 -0.80 4.62
C SER A 119 7.03 -1.47 5.55
N LYS A 120 7.53 -2.43 6.33
CA LYS A 120 6.73 -3.14 7.31
C LYS A 120 6.37 -2.21 8.47
N VAL A 121 5.10 -2.26 8.85
CA VAL A 121 4.62 -1.49 10.00
C VAL A 121 5.13 -2.13 11.27
N LYS A 122 5.68 -1.31 12.17
CA LYS A 122 6.10 -1.81 13.47
C LYS A 122 4.87 -2.02 14.34
N VAL A 123 4.71 -3.22 14.84
CA VAL A 123 3.67 -3.54 15.81
C VAL A 123 4.27 -3.33 17.20
N SER A 124 3.73 -2.37 17.90
CA SER A 124 4.14 -2.10 19.26
C SER A 124 3.39 -2.97 20.26
#